data_ba4745bdf5a72dc05c353983a7374382
#
_entry.id   ba4745bdf5a72dc05c353983a7374382
#
_cell.length_a   1.000
_cell.length_b   1.000
_cell.length_c   1.000
_cell.angle_alpha   90.00
_cell.angle_beta   90.00
_cell.angle_gamma   90.00
#
_symmetry.space_group_name_H-M   'P 1'
#
loop_
_entity.id
_entity.type
_entity.pdbx_description
1 polymer ?
#
loop_
_entity_poly.entity_id
_entity_poly.type
_entity_poly.pdbx_seq_one_letter_code
_entity_poly.pdbx_strand_id
1 'polypeptide(L)'
;MLRLIPLAIVLSFTACLPVQAAVSVSGLWLTTEKDSIVEISPCGPALCGRIVRILKPNPNGPPKDTNNPNPALRAQPILGLAILTGFKDAGKNWEGTAYDPRAGKAYRSYLTLMRDGTLEVKGCIGPFCRTKSWTRAR
;
A
#
# COMPACT_ATOMS: atom_id res chain seq x y z
N MET A 1 -59.66 7.45 -44.38
CA MET A 1 -59.39 7.93 -43.03
C MET A 1 -58.08 7.25 -42.58
N LEU A 2 -56.98 7.97 -42.68
CA LEU A 2 -55.64 7.45 -42.36
C LEU A 2 -55.29 7.83 -40.92
N ARG A 3 -55.20 6.85 -40.01
CA ARG A 3 -54.80 7.06 -38.62
C ARG A 3 -53.33 7.09 -38.50
N LEU A 4 -52.76 8.26 -38.22
CA LEU A 4 -51.34 8.44 -37.87
C LEU A 4 -51.15 7.99 -36.42
N ILE A 5 -50.31 6.95 -36.22
CA ILE A 5 -49.87 6.48 -34.90
C ILE A 5 -48.58 7.25 -34.58
N PRO A 6 -48.50 7.99 -33.47
CA PRO A 6 -47.25 8.64 -33.09
C PRO A 6 -46.24 7.59 -32.55
N LEU A 7 -45.10 7.55 -33.20
CA LEU A 7 -43.94 6.75 -32.77
C LEU A 7 -43.31 7.42 -31.54
N ALA A 8 -43.53 6.88 -30.36
CA ALA A 8 -42.89 7.36 -29.15
C ALA A 8 -41.44 6.86 -29.10
N ILE A 9 -40.51 7.79 -29.28
CA ILE A 9 -39.05 7.51 -29.12
C ILE A 9 -38.75 7.48 -27.63
N VAL A 10 -38.52 6.29 -27.08
CA VAL A 10 -38.04 6.12 -25.71
C VAL A 10 -36.51 6.36 -25.70
N LEU A 11 -36.07 7.54 -25.24
CA LEU A 11 -34.66 7.80 -24.97
C LEU A 11 -34.25 7.04 -23.69
N SER A 12 -33.55 5.93 -23.87
CA SER A 12 -32.92 5.23 -22.75
C SER A 12 -31.71 6.02 -22.27
N PHE A 13 -31.86 6.71 -21.15
CA PHE A 13 -30.72 7.34 -20.44
C PHE A 13 -29.91 6.25 -19.74
N THR A 14 -28.78 5.89 -20.31
CA THR A 14 -27.79 5.03 -19.65
C THR A 14 -27.08 5.87 -18.60
N ALA A 15 -27.44 5.71 -17.33
CA ALA A 15 -26.77 6.35 -16.23
C ALA A 15 -25.38 5.71 -16.07
N CYS A 16 -24.33 6.41 -16.47
CA CYS A 16 -22.94 6.05 -16.21
C CYS A 16 -22.65 6.36 -14.74
N LEU A 17 -22.65 5.33 -13.88
CA LEU A 17 -22.24 5.49 -12.49
C LEU A 17 -20.74 5.77 -12.46
N PRO A 18 -20.27 6.80 -11.74
CA PRO A 18 -18.83 7.02 -11.58
C PRO A 18 -18.22 5.83 -10.85
N VAL A 19 -17.27 5.16 -11.50
CA VAL A 19 -16.39 4.18 -10.82
C VAL A 19 -15.54 4.98 -9.86
N GLN A 20 -15.79 4.83 -8.56
CA GLN A 20 -15.01 5.50 -7.53
C GLN A 20 -13.64 4.78 -7.45
N ALA A 21 -12.60 5.42 -8.00
CA ALA A 21 -11.23 4.93 -7.88
C ALA A 21 -10.83 4.94 -6.39
N ALA A 22 -10.13 3.87 -5.93
CA ALA A 22 -9.55 3.85 -4.60
C ALA A 22 -8.63 5.07 -4.41
N VAL A 23 -8.74 5.71 -3.25
CA VAL A 23 -7.87 6.85 -2.93
C VAL A 23 -6.43 6.36 -2.92
N SER A 24 -5.56 7.02 -3.70
CA SER A 24 -4.17 6.61 -3.84
C SER A 24 -3.41 6.72 -2.52
N VAL A 25 -2.77 5.63 -2.12
CA VAL A 25 -1.83 5.58 -0.99
C VAL A 25 -0.38 5.84 -1.43
N SER A 26 -0.16 6.17 -2.69
CA SER A 26 1.16 6.47 -3.24
C SER A 26 1.77 7.71 -2.58
N GLY A 27 3.10 7.73 -2.49
CA GLY A 27 3.87 8.83 -1.96
C GLY A 27 4.85 8.42 -0.87
N LEU A 28 5.38 9.40 -0.15
CA LEU A 28 6.37 9.22 0.90
C LEU A 28 5.70 9.15 2.27
N TRP A 29 6.09 8.16 3.04
CA TRP A 29 5.53 7.89 4.35
C TRP A 29 6.60 7.73 5.42
N LEU A 30 6.46 8.45 6.52
CA LEU A 30 7.27 8.30 7.72
C LEU A 30 6.69 7.18 8.58
N THR A 31 7.52 6.19 8.90
CA THR A 31 7.12 5.06 9.75
C THR A 31 6.75 5.50 11.17
N THR A 32 5.98 4.67 11.87
CA THR A 32 5.55 4.93 13.26
C THR A 32 6.75 5.16 14.19
N GLU A 33 7.82 4.41 13.99
CA GLU A 33 9.05 4.49 14.77
C GLU A 33 9.92 5.71 14.40
N LYS A 34 9.53 6.45 13.36
CA LYS A 34 10.23 7.65 12.85
C LYS A 34 11.70 7.38 12.48
N ASP A 35 11.98 6.20 12.03
CA ASP A 35 13.33 5.76 11.68
C ASP A 35 13.55 5.57 10.18
N SER A 36 12.48 5.56 9.41
CA SER A 36 12.55 5.32 7.97
C SER A 36 11.47 6.07 7.20
N ILE A 37 11.79 6.41 5.97
CA ILE A 37 10.81 6.88 4.99
C ILE A 37 10.63 5.79 3.95
N VAL A 38 9.36 5.45 3.69
CA VAL A 38 8.94 4.47 2.70
C VAL A 38 8.25 5.18 1.55
N GLU A 39 8.67 4.90 0.33
CA GLU A 39 7.97 5.35 -0.88
C GLU A 39 7.06 4.24 -1.38
N ILE A 40 5.77 4.56 -1.47
CA ILE A 40 4.78 3.69 -2.10
C ILE A 40 4.53 4.21 -3.52
N SER A 41 4.73 3.33 -4.51
CA SER A 41 4.61 3.66 -5.93
C SER A 41 4.13 2.46 -6.73
N PRO A 42 3.64 2.69 -7.96
CA PRO A 42 3.27 1.59 -8.87
C PRO A 42 4.44 0.64 -9.14
N CYS A 43 4.14 -0.65 -9.16
CA CYS A 43 5.07 -1.74 -9.35
C CYS A 43 4.37 -2.78 -10.26
N GLY A 44 4.36 -2.52 -11.57
CA GLY A 44 3.48 -3.22 -12.50
C GLY A 44 2.00 -2.93 -12.18
N PRO A 45 1.12 -3.95 -12.13
CA PRO A 45 -0.31 -3.77 -11.84
C PRO A 45 -0.61 -3.54 -10.36
N ALA A 46 0.38 -3.65 -9.47
CA ALA A 46 0.27 -3.50 -8.02
C ALA A 46 1.02 -2.26 -7.52
N LEU A 47 0.93 -1.99 -6.22
CA LEU A 47 1.78 -1.04 -5.51
C LEU A 47 2.85 -1.77 -4.73
N CYS A 48 4.05 -1.19 -4.69
CA CYS A 48 5.16 -1.59 -3.85
C CYS A 48 5.57 -0.44 -2.93
N GLY A 49 6.16 -0.76 -1.78
CA GLY A 49 6.77 0.20 -0.88
C GLY A 49 8.23 -0.14 -0.62
N ARG A 50 9.12 0.83 -0.85
CA ARG A 50 10.56 0.69 -0.62
C ARG A 50 11.05 1.67 0.44
N ILE A 51 11.98 1.22 1.27
CA ILE A 51 12.68 2.12 2.19
C ILE A 51 13.62 3.01 1.36
N VAL A 52 13.31 4.30 1.27
CA VAL A 52 14.09 5.27 0.48
C VAL A 52 14.99 6.14 1.34
N ARG A 53 14.76 6.17 2.65
CA ARG A 53 15.60 6.90 3.60
C ARG A 53 15.60 6.23 4.97
N ILE A 54 16.77 6.17 5.59
CA ILE A 54 16.97 5.76 6.97
C ILE A 54 17.32 7.00 7.77
N LEU A 55 16.54 7.29 8.82
CA LEU A 55 16.64 8.52 9.60
C LEU A 55 17.42 8.36 10.88
N LYS A 56 17.52 7.13 11.42
CA LYS A 56 18.30 6.85 12.62
C LYS A 56 19.67 6.30 12.25
N PRO A 57 20.76 6.94 12.70
CA PRO A 57 22.10 6.47 12.46
C PRO A 57 22.29 5.07 13.06
N ASN A 58 23.07 4.23 12.37
CA ASN A 58 23.53 2.96 12.91
C ASN A 58 25.04 3.05 13.13
N PRO A 59 25.54 2.94 14.39
CA PRO A 59 26.96 3.04 14.68
C PRO A 59 27.79 1.90 14.06
N ASN A 60 27.15 0.78 13.69
CA ASN A 60 27.79 -0.37 13.07
C ASN A 60 27.78 -0.34 11.53
N GLY A 61 27.49 0.84 10.93
CA GLY A 61 27.41 1.02 9.48
C GLY A 61 26.00 0.87 8.93
N PRO A 62 25.85 0.88 7.59
CA PRO A 62 24.54 0.77 6.94
C PRO A 62 23.84 -0.53 7.35
N PRO A 63 22.56 -0.47 7.78
CA PRO A 63 21.85 -1.66 8.22
C PRO A 63 21.58 -2.62 7.06
N LYS A 64 21.66 -3.90 7.37
CA LYS A 64 21.40 -5.01 6.45
C LYS A 64 20.24 -5.86 6.96
N ASP A 65 19.67 -6.65 6.08
CA ASP A 65 18.54 -7.54 6.36
C ASP A 65 18.98 -8.83 7.05
N THR A 66 19.67 -8.69 8.18
CA THR A 66 20.35 -9.80 8.88
C THR A 66 19.39 -10.85 9.42
N ASN A 67 18.12 -10.51 9.65
CA ASN A 67 17.10 -11.42 10.14
C ASN A 67 16.30 -12.10 9.03
N ASN A 68 16.67 -11.91 7.76
CA ASN A 68 15.97 -12.56 6.65
C ASN A 68 16.01 -14.09 6.83
N PRO A 69 14.86 -14.78 6.70
CA PRO A 69 14.84 -16.24 6.78
C PRO A 69 15.66 -16.92 5.69
N ASN A 70 15.84 -16.27 4.53
CA ASN A 70 16.74 -16.72 3.48
C ASN A 70 18.17 -16.21 3.74
N PRO A 71 19.13 -17.09 4.09
CA PRO A 71 20.52 -16.67 4.37
C PRO A 71 21.18 -15.90 3.22
N ALA A 72 20.82 -16.19 1.97
CA ALA A 72 21.37 -15.53 0.79
C ALA A 72 20.98 -14.04 0.69
N LEU A 73 19.93 -13.62 1.40
CA LEU A 73 19.43 -12.24 1.39
C LEU A 73 19.87 -11.43 2.62
N ARG A 74 20.55 -12.03 3.58
CA ARG A 74 20.94 -11.35 4.84
C ARG A 74 21.95 -10.24 4.67
N ALA A 75 22.71 -10.25 3.58
CA ALA A 75 23.69 -9.20 3.27
C ALA A 75 23.11 -8.03 2.49
N GLN A 76 21.84 -8.11 2.04
CA GLN A 76 21.23 -7.02 1.28
C GLN A 76 20.98 -5.81 2.19
N PRO A 77 21.17 -4.57 1.66
CA PRO A 77 20.91 -3.37 2.43
C PRO A 77 19.43 -3.21 2.76
N ILE A 78 19.13 -2.64 3.92
CA ILE A 78 17.76 -2.19 4.25
C ILE A 78 17.36 -0.99 3.39
N LEU A 79 18.30 -0.08 3.08
CA LEU A 79 18.03 1.02 2.15
C LEU A 79 17.74 0.46 0.75
N GLY A 80 16.59 0.82 0.19
CA GLY A 80 16.10 0.32 -1.09
C GLY A 80 15.30 -0.98 -1.01
N LEU A 81 15.21 -1.61 0.17
CA LEU A 81 14.48 -2.85 0.35
C LEU A 81 12.98 -2.65 0.11
N ALA A 82 12.38 -3.51 -0.71
CA ALA A 82 10.94 -3.59 -0.85
C ALA A 82 10.34 -4.27 0.38
N ILE A 83 9.65 -3.49 1.22
CA ILE A 83 8.98 -3.99 2.42
C ILE A 83 7.47 -4.12 2.26
N LEU A 84 6.91 -3.51 1.23
CA LEU A 84 5.52 -3.66 0.83
C LEU A 84 5.49 -4.17 -0.60
N THR A 85 4.79 -5.28 -0.85
CA THR A 85 4.75 -5.91 -2.17
C THR A 85 3.36 -6.40 -2.53
N GLY A 86 3.03 -6.35 -3.81
CA GLY A 86 1.82 -6.94 -4.36
C GLY A 86 0.51 -6.32 -3.86
N PHE A 87 0.51 -5.05 -3.47
CA PHE A 87 -0.68 -4.38 -2.98
C PHE A 87 -1.63 -4.08 -4.12
N LYS A 88 -2.84 -4.63 -4.02
CA LYS A 88 -3.94 -4.44 -4.97
C LYS A 88 -5.12 -3.77 -4.30
N ASP A 89 -5.84 -2.99 -5.06
CA ASP A 89 -7.10 -2.36 -4.62
C ASP A 89 -8.12 -3.45 -4.27
N ALA A 90 -8.55 -3.47 -3.01
CA ALA A 90 -9.57 -4.36 -2.48
C ALA A 90 -10.90 -3.62 -2.17
N GLY A 91 -11.07 -2.39 -2.71
CA GLY A 91 -12.22 -1.53 -2.52
C GLY A 91 -12.07 -0.58 -1.34
N LYS A 92 -12.13 -1.07 -0.12
CA LYS A 92 -12.00 -0.25 1.11
C LYS A 92 -10.55 0.04 1.48
N ASN A 93 -9.63 -0.83 1.08
CA ASN A 93 -8.21 -0.77 1.39
C ASN A 93 -7.39 -1.39 0.25
N TRP A 94 -6.09 -1.36 0.41
CA TRP A 94 -5.14 -2.07 -0.43
C TRP A 94 -4.66 -3.32 0.31
N GLU A 95 -4.66 -4.46 -0.33
CA GLU A 95 -4.24 -5.74 0.25
C GLU A 95 -2.99 -6.28 -0.44
N GLY A 96 -2.02 -6.70 0.35
CA GLY A 96 -0.76 -7.25 -0.13
C GLY A 96 0.06 -7.86 0.99
N THR A 97 1.38 -7.87 0.82
CA THR A 97 2.33 -8.43 1.80
C THR A 97 3.25 -7.34 2.33
N ALA A 98 3.41 -7.29 3.64
CA ALA A 98 4.42 -6.47 4.32
C ALA A 98 5.52 -7.36 4.90
N TYR A 99 6.77 -6.96 4.72
CA TYR A 99 7.94 -7.60 5.31
C TYR A 99 8.50 -6.71 6.42
N ASP A 100 8.70 -7.28 7.60
CA ASP A 100 9.38 -6.63 8.71
C ASP A 100 10.82 -7.17 8.82
N PRO A 101 11.84 -6.40 8.42
CA PRO A 101 13.22 -6.86 8.48
C PRO A 101 13.76 -7.01 9.91
N ARG A 102 13.15 -6.37 10.92
CA ARG A 102 13.53 -6.54 12.32
C ARG A 102 13.18 -7.91 12.85
N ALA A 103 12.01 -8.40 12.46
CA ALA A 103 11.54 -9.74 12.83
C ALA A 103 11.93 -10.81 11.82
N GLY A 104 12.32 -10.42 10.60
CA GLY A 104 12.55 -11.34 9.48
C GLY A 104 11.27 -12.06 9.07
N LYS A 105 10.13 -11.39 9.13
CA LYS A 105 8.80 -11.99 8.88
C LYS A 105 8.00 -11.21 7.87
N ALA A 106 7.25 -11.94 7.05
CA ALA A 106 6.25 -11.38 6.14
C ALA A 106 4.84 -11.58 6.70
N TYR A 107 3.99 -10.59 6.46
CA TYR A 107 2.62 -10.54 6.95
C TYR A 107 1.66 -10.26 5.81
N ARG A 108 0.49 -10.86 5.83
CA ARG A 108 -0.64 -10.35 5.06
C ARG A 108 -0.99 -8.97 5.58
N SER A 109 -1.08 -7.99 4.71
CA SER A 109 -1.17 -6.59 5.12
C SER A 109 -2.23 -5.83 4.36
N TYR A 110 -2.76 -4.80 5.03
CA TYR A 110 -3.76 -3.89 4.50
C TYR A 110 -3.30 -2.45 4.70
N LEU A 111 -3.42 -1.64 3.65
CA LEU A 111 -3.15 -0.21 3.70
C LEU A 111 -4.47 0.54 3.57
N THR A 112 -4.73 1.45 4.49
CA THR A 112 -5.93 2.29 4.48
C THR A 112 -5.54 3.74 4.69
N LEU A 113 -5.86 4.60 3.72
CA LEU A 113 -5.73 6.04 3.91
C LEU A 113 -6.85 6.54 4.82
N MET A 114 -6.46 7.06 5.98
CA MET A 114 -7.39 7.57 6.97
C MET A 114 -7.82 9.01 6.65
N ARG A 115 -8.95 9.45 7.21
CA ARG A 115 -9.50 10.79 6.98
C ARG A 115 -8.57 11.91 7.44
N ASP A 116 -7.76 11.67 8.46
CA ASP A 116 -6.75 12.62 8.97
C ASP A 116 -5.48 12.70 8.10
N GLY A 117 -5.41 11.94 7.02
CA GLY A 117 -4.27 11.89 6.11
C GLY A 117 -3.17 10.92 6.52
N THR A 118 -3.33 10.18 7.62
CA THR A 118 -2.40 9.11 8.00
C THR A 118 -2.68 7.85 7.19
N LEU A 119 -1.66 7.00 7.07
CA LEU A 119 -1.77 5.67 6.48
C LEU A 119 -1.78 4.63 7.57
N GLU A 120 -2.89 3.93 7.69
CA GLU A 120 -2.96 2.74 8.54
C GLU A 120 -2.32 1.56 7.81
N VAL A 121 -1.32 0.95 8.45
CA VAL A 121 -0.64 -0.25 7.97
C VAL A 121 -0.95 -1.38 8.94
N LYS A 122 -1.81 -2.30 8.52
CA LYS A 122 -2.26 -3.43 9.33
C LYS A 122 -1.60 -4.71 8.83
N GLY A 123 -0.90 -5.41 9.70
CA GLY A 123 -0.28 -6.71 9.42
C GLY A 123 -0.91 -7.82 10.24
N CYS A 124 -1.20 -8.96 9.60
CA CYS A 124 -1.89 -10.08 10.23
C CYS A 124 -1.13 -11.40 10.06
N ILE A 125 -1.14 -12.22 11.13
CA ILE A 125 -0.79 -13.65 11.10
C ILE A 125 -2.02 -14.41 11.60
N GLY A 126 -2.69 -15.15 10.69
CA GLY A 126 -3.97 -15.76 11.02
C GLY A 126 -4.98 -14.72 11.53
N PRO A 127 -5.63 -14.95 12.69
CA PRO A 127 -6.60 -14.02 13.26
C PRO A 127 -5.96 -12.84 14.03
N PHE A 128 -4.63 -12.86 14.22
CA PHE A 128 -3.91 -11.84 14.99
C PHE A 128 -3.37 -10.76 14.08
N CYS A 129 -3.80 -9.51 14.33
CA CYS A 129 -3.39 -8.34 13.56
C CYS A 129 -2.76 -7.29 14.48
N ARG A 130 -1.78 -6.56 13.92
CA ARG A 130 -1.23 -5.33 14.52
C ARG A 130 -1.37 -4.20 13.53
N THR A 131 -1.67 -3.03 14.03
CA THR A 131 -1.86 -1.81 13.24
C THR A 131 -0.80 -0.79 13.61
N LYS A 132 -0.19 -0.19 12.58
CA LYS A 132 0.73 0.94 12.70
C LYS A 132 0.15 2.12 11.93
N SER A 133 0.46 3.33 12.37
CA SER A 133 0.07 4.56 11.71
C SER A 133 1.29 5.27 11.16
N TRP A 134 1.33 5.47 9.85
CA TRP A 134 2.38 6.23 9.16
C TRP A 134 1.87 7.62 8.81
N THR A 135 2.75 8.61 8.85
CA THR A 135 2.42 9.98 8.50
C THR A 135 3.06 10.37 7.16
N ARG A 136 2.46 11.34 6.46
CA ARG A 136 3.07 11.86 5.23
C ARG A 136 4.45 12.44 5.53
N ALA A 137 5.45 12.02 4.74
CA ALA A 137 6.78 12.61 4.74
C ALA A 137 6.89 13.70 3.67
N ARG A 138 7.82 14.64 3.88
CA ARG A 138 8.16 15.72 2.94
C ARG A 138 9.56 15.54 2.39
#